data_d07da17cc2c6d6dcdc4291b08a11e803
#
_entry.id   d07da17cc2c6d6dcdc4291b08a11e803
#
_cell.length_a   1.000
_cell.length_b   1.000
_cell.length_c   1.000
_cell.angle_alpha   90.00
_cell.angle_beta   90.00
_cell.angle_gamma   90.00
#
_symmetry.space_group_name_H-M   'P 1'
#
loop_
_entity.id
_entity.type
_entity.pdbx_description
1 polymer ?
#
loop_
_entity_poly.entity_id
_entity_poly.type
_entity_poly.pdbx_seq_one_letter_code
_entity_poly.pdbx_strand_id
1 'polypeptide(L)'
;HLTNLTAGEGFWTWHLDTLGWSVFLGFVFLYIFRSVAKQATTGVPGKLQCAVELIVEFVGDSVKSTFHGTNPLIAPLALTVFVWVLLMNAMDWVPVDLLPWLISTVGGIEMSHVYMKPVPTTDPNMTFALAGGVFILTIYYSIKVKGVGGFIKELTTQPFGHPLLYPVNFILEMVTLLARPLSLALRLFGNLYVGELIF
;
A
#
# COMPACT_ATOMS: atom_id res chain seq x y z
N HIS A 1 -26.95 14.26 2.15
CA HIS A 1 -26.19 13.10 1.70
C HIS A 1 -24.87 13.54 1.08
N LEU A 2 -23.85 13.82 1.91
CA LEU A 2 -22.45 13.96 1.48
C LEU A 2 -21.76 12.60 1.26
N THR A 3 -22.53 11.53 1.21
CA THR A 3 -22.09 10.22 0.72
C THR A 3 -21.67 10.22 -0.73
N ASN A 4 -21.70 11.38 -1.42
CA ASN A 4 -21.52 11.50 -2.86
C ASN A 4 -20.39 12.46 -3.24
N LEU A 5 -19.26 12.41 -2.56
CA LEU A 5 -17.99 12.83 -3.15
C LEU A 5 -17.51 11.75 -4.12
N THR A 6 -18.44 11.21 -4.88
CA THR A 6 -18.20 10.25 -5.97
C THR A 6 -18.36 10.97 -7.29
N ALA A 7 -17.39 10.86 -8.16
CA ALA A 7 -17.47 11.32 -9.53
C ALA A 7 -17.75 10.11 -10.43
N GLY A 8 -18.86 10.16 -11.16
CA GLY A 8 -19.31 9.09 -12.08
C GLY A 8 -20.45 8.24 -11.51
N GLU A 9 -21.07 7.45 -12.36
CA GLU A 9 -22.14 6.52 -12.03
C GLU A 9 -21.76 5.09 -12.44
N GLY A 10 -22.20 4.10 -11.66
CA GLY A 10 -21.97 2.69 -11.96
C GLY A 10 -20.58 2.17 -11.58
N PHE A 11 -20.03 1.28 -12.40
CA PHE A 11 -18.76 0.58 -12.12
C PHE A 11 -17.53 1.53 -12.08
N TRP A 12 -17.57 2.64 -12.79
CA TRP A 12 -16.50 3.64 -12.90
C TRP A 12 -16.68 4.82 -11.92
N THR A 13 -17.18 4.55 -10.74
CA THR A 13 -17.36 5.57 -9.70
C THR A 13 -16.04 5.83 -8.96
N TRP A 14 -15.63 7.09 -8.90
CA TRP A 14 -14.44 7.52 -8.18
C TRP A 14 -14.82 8.01 -6.79
N HIS A 15 -14.25 7.39 -5.76
CA HIS A 15 -14.39 7.84 -4.39
C HIS A 15 -13.37 8.94 -4.12
N LEU A 16 -13.78 10.19 -4.29
CA LEU A 16 -12.88 11.34 -4.19
C LEU A 16 -12.37 11.58 -2.77
N ASP A 17 -13.14 11.23 -1.76
CA ASP A 17 -12.75 11.28 -0.35
C ASP A 17 -11.59 10.33 -0.07
N THR A 18 -11.71 9.06 -0.43
CA THR A 18 -10.67 8.04 -0.27
C THR A 18 -9.39 8.41 -1.02
N LEU A 19 -9.52 8.83 -2.28
CA LEU A 19 -8.39 9.28 -3.09
C LEU A 19 -7.74 10.54 -2.50
N GLY A 20 -8.55 11.50 -2.08
CA GLY A 20 -8.07 12.74 -1.47
C GLY A 20 -7.24 12.49 -0.22
N TRP A 21 -7.72 11.65 0.70
CA TRP A 21 -6.98 11.28 1.90
C TRP A 21 -5.70 10.49 1.58
N SER A 22 -5.77 9.55 0.65
CA SER A 22 -4.59 8.78 0.23
C SER A 22 -3.50 9.68 -0.35
N VAL A 23 -3.86 10.59 -1.25
CA VAL A 23 -2.92 11.56 -1.85
C VAL A 23 -2.37 12.53 -0.81
N PHE A 24 -3.24 13.04 0.09
CA PHE A 24 -2.81 13.93 1.18
C PHE A 24 -1.77 13.25 2.08
N LEU A 25 -2.00 12.01 2.49
CA LEU A 25 -1.04 11.24 3.31
C LEU A 25 0.26 10.97 2.55
N GLY A 26 0.20 10.73 1.25
CA GLY A 26 1.39 10.63 0.40
C GLY A 26 2.23 11.92 0.41
N PHE A 27 1.59 13.08 0.30
CA PHE A 27 2.28 14.37 0.41
C PHE A 27 2.87 14.59 1.81
N VAL A 28 2.15 14.27 2.87
CA VAL A 28 2.65 14.34 4.26
C VAL A 28 3.90 13.48 4.44
N PHE A 29 3.87 12.26 3.94
CA PHE A 29 5.03 11.36 3.92
C PHE A 29 6.22 11.99 3.20
N LEU A 30 6.05 12.44 1.97
CA LEU A 30 7.11 13.05 1.18
C LEU A 30 7.67 14.31 1.85
N TYR A 31 6.81 15.13 2.44
CA TYR A 31 7.21 16.34 3.14
C TYR A 31 8.07 16.02 4.37
N ILE A 32 7.63 15.08 5.22
CA ILE A 32 8.35 14.70 6.44
C ILE A 32 9.72 14.10 6.07
N PHE A 33 9.75 13.13 5.16
CA PHE A 33 10.99 12.46 4.78
C PHE A 33 11.97 13.42 4.09
N ARG A 34 11.48 14.30 3.21
CA ARG A 34 12.31 15.33 2.59
C ARG A 34 12.85 16.34 3.60
N SER A 35 12.02 16.77 4.56
CA SER A 35 12.44 17.70 5.61
C SER A 35 13.55 17.10 6.47
N VAL A 36 13.37 15.86 6.91
CA VAL A 36 14.38 15.13 7.70
C VAL A 36 15.65 14.90 6.89
N ALA A 37 15.54 14.49 5.62
CA ALA A 37 16.70 14.26 4.76
C ALA A 37 17.54 15.52 4.54
N LYS A 38 16.90 16.70 4.43
CA LYS A 38 17.60 17.97 4.30
C LYS A 38 18.33 18.42 5.56
N GLN A 39 17.83 18.03 6.72
CA GLN A 39 18.38 18.42 8.04
C GLN A 39 19.18 17.27 8.69
N ALA A 40 19.38 16.17 7.96
CA ALA A 40 20.12 15.02 8.48
C ALA A 40 21.55 15.40 8.83
N THR A 41 21.95 15.07 10.06
CA THR A 41 23.29 15.31 10.58
C THR A 41 23.96 13.99 10.94
N THR A 42 25.29 13.94 10.85
CA THR A 42 26.10 12.77 11.25
C THR A 42 26.34 12.68 12.77
N GLY A 43 25.87 13.69 13.51
CA GLY A 43 25.96 13.72 14.97
C GLY A 43 24.81 12.96 15.64
N VAL A 44 24.53 13.28 16.90
CA VAL A 44 23.39 12.70 17.64
C VAL A 44 22.09 13.11 16.97
N PRO A 45 21.31 12.14 16.44
CA PRO A 45 20.09 12.45 15.69
C PRO A 45 19.00 12.98 16.62
N GLY A 46 18.21 13.94 16.12
CA GLY A 46 16.99 14.37 16.77
C GLY A 46 15.95 13.24 16.79
N LYS A 47 14.93 13.32 17.66
CA LYS A 47 13.89 12.28 17.81
C LYS A 47 13.21 11.92 16.48
N LEU A 48 12.91 12.91 15.66
CA LEU A 48 12.23 12.71 14.37
C LEU A 48 13.17 12.08 13.33
N GLN A 49 14.44 12.50 13.29
CA GLN A 49 15.46 11.89 12.44
C GLN A 49 15.68 10.42 12.84
N CYS A 50 15.78 10.13 14.13
CA CYS A 50 15.94 8.77 14.65
C CYS A 50 14.76 7.86 14.23
N ALA A 51 13.52 8.35 14.32
CA ALA A 51 12.35 7.61 13.90
C ALA A 51 12.36 7.29 12.39
N VAL A 52 12.70 8.27 11.56
CA VAL A 52 12.78 8.08 10.11
C VAL A 52 13.91 7.12 9.74
N GLU A 53 15.10 7.27 10.33
CA GLU A 53 16.24 6.38 10.10
C GLU A 53 15.92 4.94 10.48
N LEU A 54 15.24 4.73 11.61
CA LEU A 54 14.82 3.40 12.06
C LEU A 54 13.87 2.73 11.07
N ILE A 55 12.91 3.48 10.50
CA ILE A 55 12.00 2.96 9.46
C ILE A 55 12.78 2.62 8.19
N VAL A 56 13.69 3.49 7.77
CA VAL A 56 14.51 3.27 6.56
C VAL A 56 15.41 2.06 6.72
N GLU A 57 16.05 1.90 7.87
CA GLU A 57 16.90 0.76 8.20
C GLU A 57 16.08 -0.55 8.24
N PHE A 58 14.95 -0.54 8.93
CA PHE A 58 14.05 -1.69 9.01
C PHE A 58 13.61 -2.18 7.62
N VAL A 59 13.15 -1.27 6.76
CA VAL A 59 12.73 -1.62 5.39
C VAL A 59 13.93 -2.04 4.56
N GLY A 60 15.07 -1.36 4.69
CA GLY A 60 16.32 -1.69 3.99
C GLY A 60 16.80 -3.09 4.31
N ASP A 61 16.77 -3.50 5.56
CA ASP A 61 17.18 -4.84 5.99
C ASP A 61 16.18 -5.90 5.56
N SER A 62 14.89 -5.60 5.61
CA SER A 62 13.84 -6.48 5.08
C SER A 62 14.00 -6.72 3.57
N VAL A 63 14.34 -5.69 2.82
CA VAL A 63 14.62 -5.82 1.37
C VAL A 63 15.88 -6.63 1.12
N LYS A 64 16.98 -6.36 1.84
CA LYS A 64 18.24 -7.09 1.69
C LYS A 64 18.11 -8.58 2.03
N SER A 65 17.33 -8.92 3.05
CA SER A 65 17.10 -10.31 3.44
C SER A 65 16.28 -11.10 2.43
N THR A 66 15.41 -10.42 1.68
CA THR A 66 14.48 -11.04 0.73
C THR A 66 15.00 -10.99 -0.71
N PHE A 67 15.66 -9.90 -1.08
CA PHE A 67 16.12 -9.65 -2.43
C PHE A 67 17.65 -9.63 -2.52
N HIS A 68 18.21 -10.64 -3.15
CA HIS A 68 19.67 -10.82 -3.31
C HIS A 68 20.26 -10.12 -4.56
N GLY A 69 19.47 -9.33 -5.29
CA GLY A 69 19.89 -8.59 -6.47
C GLY A 69 20.26 -7.15 -6.17
N THR A 70 21.03 -6.51 -7.06
CA THR A 70 21.39 -5.10 -7.01
C THR A 70 20.43 -4.27 -7.86
N ASN A 71 19.25 -3.93 -7.32
CA ASN A 71 18.35 -3.00 -7.99
C ASN A 71 18.08 -1.80 -7.07
N PRO A 72 18.56 -0.59 -7.44
CA PRO A 72 18.46 0.59 -6.58
C PRO A 72 17.01 1.09 -6.38
N LEU A 73 16.06 0.61 -7.18
CA LEU A 73 14.68 1.07 -7.12
C LEU A 73 13.81 0.28 -6.12
N ILE A 74 14.17 -0.96 -5.79
CA ILE A 74 13.34 -1.84 -4.95
C ILE A 74 13.24 -1.31 -3.52
N ALA A 75 14.35 -0.90 -2.92
CA ALA A 75 14.35 -0.40 -1.55
C ALA A 75 13.52 0.91 -1.38
N PRO A 76 13.68 1.95 -2.22
CA PRO A 76 12.83 3.14 -2.17
C PRO A 76 11.35 2.84 -2.44
N LEU A 77 11.05 1.93 -3.36
CA LEU A 77 9.69 1.53 -3.68
C LEU A 77 9.03 0.82 -2.49
N ALA A 78 9.73 -0.14 -1.87
CA ALA A 78 9.25 -0.84 -0.68
C ALA A 78 9.03 0.13 0.50
N LEU A 79 9.94 1.07 0.71
CA LEU A 79 9.80 2.12 1.71
C LEU A 79 8.55 2.97 1.46
N THR A 80 8.33 3.40 0.24
CA THR A 80 7.18 4.24 -0.13
C THR A 80 5.87 3.51 0.12
N VAL A 81 5.74 2.27 -0.34
CA VAL A 81 4.54 1.45 -0.13
C VAL A 81 4.31 1.19 1.36
N PHE A 82 5.35 0.80 2.09
CA PHE A 82 5.27 0.51 3.52
C PHE A 82 4.80 1.72 4.31
N VAL A 83 5.45 2.87 4.16
CA VAL A 83 5.12 4.07 4.94
C VAL A 83 3.77 4.63 4.52
N TRP A 84 3.43 4.60 3.25
CA TRP A 84 2.15 5.10 2.78
C TRP A 84 0.98 4.26 3.33
N VAL A 85 1.08 2.94 3.25
CA VAL A 85 0.07 2.04 3.84
C VAL A 85 0.02 2.18 5.36
N LEU A 86 1.19 2.32 6.02
CA LEU A 86 1.26 2.54 7.46
C LEU A 86 0.53 3.82 7.87
N LEU A 87 0.71 4.93 7.14
CA LEU A 87 0.02 6.18 7.41
C LEU A 87 -1.49 6.08 7.16
N MET A 88 -1.89 5.40 6.08
CA MET A 88 -3.32 5.17 5.82
C MET A 88 -3.98 4.36 6.94
N ASN A 89 -3.30 3.34 7.47
CA ASN A 89 -3.80 2.56 8.59
C ASN A 89 -3.74 3.33 9.91
N ALA A 90 -2.75 4.20 10.10
CA ALA A 90 -2.66 5.04 11.29
C ALA A 90 -3.82 6.05 11.41
N MET A 91 -4.47 6.38 10.30
CA MET A 91 -5.68 7.21 10.32
C MET A 91 -6.84 6.56 11.08
N ASP A 92 -6.84 5.23 11.23
CA ASP A 92 -7.84 4.51 12.03
C ASP A 92 -7.74 4.82 13.55
N TRP A 93 -6.57 5.28 14.01
CA TRP A 93 -6.36 5.71 15.40
C TRP A 93 -6.96 7.11 15.68
N VAL A 94 -7.30 7.86 14.65
CA VAL A 94 -7.95 9.15 14.79
C VAL A 94 -9.44 8.91 15.04
N PRO A 95 -10.03 9.42 16.15
CA PRO A 95 -11.46 9.25 16.40
C PRO A 95 -12.29 9.71 15.20
N VAL A 96 -13.23 8.87 14.78
CA VAL A 96 -14.07 9.10 13.59
C VAL A 96 -14.79 10.46 13.66
N ASP A 97 -15.17 10.87 14.87
CA ASP A 97 -15.91 12.11 15.12
C ASP A 97 -15.02 13.37 15.13
N LEU A 98 -13.70 13.22 15.26
CA LEU A 98 -12.78 14.35 15.43
C LEU A 98 -12.73 15.22 14.17
N LEU A 99 -12.66 14.62 13.00
CA LEU A 99 -12.61 15.33 11.72
C LEU A 99 -13.92 16.05 11.39
N PRO A 100 -15.11 15.40 11.48
CA PRO A 100 -16.39 16.06 11.33
C PRO A 100 -16.61 17.19 12.35
N TRP A 101 -16.21 16.97 13.62
CA TRP A 101 -16.29 17.99 14.66
C TRP A 101 -15.43 19.22 14.34
N LEU A 102 -14.22 19.01 13.86
CA LEU A 102 -13.28 20.07 13.51
C LEU A 102 -13.78 20.89 12.32
N ILE A 103 -14.33 20.22 11.31
CA ILE A 103 -14.91 20.86 10.14
C ILE A 103 -16.18 21.63 10.50
N SER A 104 -17.02 21.09 11.38
CA SER A 104 -18.23 21.78 11.83
C SER A 104 -17.89 23.03 12.66
N THR A 105 -16.84 22.95 13.49
CA THR A 105 -16.42 24.08 14.34
C THR A 105 -15.75 25.19 13.53
N VAL A 106 -14.94 24.84 12.54
CA VAL A 106 -14.21 25.84 11.73
C VAL A 106 -15.05 26.30 10.53
N GLY A 107 -15.85 25.42 9.95
CA GLY A 107 -16.63 25.69 8.72
C GLY A 107 -18.08 26.14 8.97
N GLY A 108 -18.58 26.07 10.23
CA GLY A 108 -19.97 26.41 10.54
C GLY A 108 -21.01 25.49 9.89
N ILE A 109 -20.61 24.27 9.50
CA ILE A 109 -21.48 23.28 8.86
C ILE A 109 -22.01 22.32 9.92
N GLU A 110 -23.30 21.99 9.90
CA GLU A 110 -23.88 21.05 10.84
C GLU A 110 -23.22 19.65 10.73
N MET A 111 -22.87 19.05 11.86
CA MET A 111 -22.23 17.73 11.96
C MET A 111 -22.97 16.63 11.20
N SER A 112 -24.31 16.71 11.13
CA SER A 112 -25.18 15.76 10.42
C SER A 112 -24.95 15.69 8.92
N HIS A 113 -24.31 16.69 8.33
CA HIS A 113 -24.02 16.79 6.90
C HIS A 113 -22.58 16.42 6.51
N VAL A 114 -21.71 16.21 7.50
CA VAL A 114 -20.29 15.89 7.25
C VAL A 114 -20.04 14.40 7.49
N TYR A 115 -20.28 13.58 6.48
CA TYR A 115 -19.89 12.17 6.50
C TYR A 115 -18.60 12.00 5.67
N MET A 116 -17.52 11.68 6.35
CA MET A 116 -16.22 11.40 5.71
C MET A 116 -15.72 10.02 6.12
N LYS A 117 -15.13 9.30 5.17
CA LYS A 117 -14.34 8.10 5.44
C LYS A 117 -12.86 8.48 5.51
N PRO A 118 -12.29 8.70 6.70
CA PRO A 118 -10.91 9.14 6.83
C PRO A 118 -9.89 8.02 6.60
N VAL A 119 -10.32 6.75 6.59
CA VAL A 119 -9.44 5.60 6.43
C VAL A 119 -9.55 5.03 5.01
N PRO A 120 -8.59 5.34 4.10
CA PRO A 120 -8.66 4.89 2.71
C PRO A 120 -8.60 3.36 2.54
N THR A 121 -7.95 2.66 3.47
CA THR A 121 -7.74 1.21 3.41
C THR A 121 -8.96 0.38 3.80
N THR A 122 -10.02 0.99 4.32
CA THR A 122 -11.32 0.33 4.51
C THR A 122 -12.13 0.22 3.22
N ASP A 123 -11.73 0.93 2.17
CA ASP A 123 -12.32 0.77 0.85
C ASP A 123 -11.65 -0.40 0.11
N PRO A 124 -12.41 -1.48 -0.25
CA PRO A 124 -11.86 -2.60 -0.98
C PRO A 124 -11.28 -2.19 -2.34
N ASN A 125 -11.84 -1.20 -3.01
CA ASN A 125 -11.32 -0.70 -4.28
C ASN A 125 -9.89 -0.17 -4.12
N MET A 126 -9.61 0.54 -3.03
CA MET A 126 -8.27 1.07 -2.74
C MET A 126 -7.27 -0.04 -2.45
N THR A 127 -7.65 -1.03 -1.64
CA THR A 127 -6.77 -2.17 -1.32
C THR A 127 -6.47 -3.04 -2.53
N PHE A 128 -7.45 -3.28 -3.39
CA PHE A 128 -7.26 -3.99 -4.66
C PHE A 128 -6.41 -3.18 -5.65
N ALA A 129 -6.57 -1.87 -5.71
CA ALA A 129 -5.74 -1.01 -6.55
C ALA A 129 -4.27 -1.04 -6.13
N LEU A 130 -3.99 -0.94 -4.82
CA LEU A 130 -2.63 -1.04 -4.28
C LEU A 130 -2.02 -2.42 -4.54
N ALA A 131 -2.76 -3.48 -4.26
CA ALA A 131 -2.31 -4.85 -4.50
C ALA A 131 -2.06 -5.11 -5.99
N GLY A 132 -2.93 -4.62 -6.86
CA GLY A 132 -2.77 -4.69 -8.32
C GLY A 132 -1.54 -3.93 -8.82
N GLY A 133 -1.29 -2.73 -8.28
CA GLY A 133 -0.08 -1.95 -8.59
C GLY A 133 1.20 -2.68 -8.21
N VAL A 134 1.27 -3.22 -7.00
CA VAL A 134 2.40 -4.04 -6.53
C VAL A 134 2.57 -5.29 -7.39
N PHE A 135 1.47 -5.94 -7.77
CA PHE A 135 1.49 -7.12 -8.64
C PHE A 135 2.06 -6.83 -10.03
N ILE A 136 1.61 -5.74 -10.67
CA ILE A 136 2.15 -5.31 -11.97
C ILE A 136 3.64 -5.02 -11.87
N LEU A 137 4.08 -4.33 -10.83
CA LEU A 137 5.49 -4.07 -10.58
C LEU A 137 6.28 -5.36 -10.36
N THR A 138 5.73 -6.31 -9.62
CA THR A 138 6.36 -7.62 -9.38
C THR A 138 6.58 -8.38 -10.70
N ILE A 139 5.57 -8.44 -11.57
CA ILE A 139 5.68 -9.07 -12.89
C ILE A 139 6.71 -8.32 -13.74
N TYR A 140 6.63 -7.00 -13.80
CA TYR A 140 7.57 -6.19 -14.58
C TYR A 140 9.02 -6.45 -14.19
N TYR A 141 9.33 -6.42 -12.89
CA TYR A 141 10.68 -6.66 -12.40
C TYR A 141 11.12 -8.11 -12.56
N SER A 142 10.22 -9.07 -12.40
CA SER A 142 10.51 -10.49 -12.67
C SER A 142 10.93 -10.70 -14.13
N ILE A 143 10.21 -10.09 -15.06
CA ILE A 143 10.55 -10.15 -16.49
C ILE A 143 11.84 -9.39 -16.79
N LYS A 144 12.06 -8.23 -16.18
CA LYS A 144 13.25 -7.41 -16.41
C LYS A 144 14.54 -8.08 -15.91
N VAL A 145 14.47 -8.77 -14.77
CA VAL A 145 15.65 -9.42 -14.15
C VAL A 145 15.93 -10.79 -14.75
N LYS A 146 14.90 -11.62 -14.95
CA LYS A 146 15.04 -13.02 -15.41
C LYS A 146 14.88 -13.17 -16.93
N GLY A 147 14.38 -12.13 -17.60
CA GLY A 147 13.95 -12.20 -18.99
C GLY A 147 12.65 -12.97 -19.17
N VAL A 148 11.98 -12.77 -20.30
CA VAL A 148 10.69 -13.44 -20.60
C VAL A 148 10.85 -14.97 -20.60
N GLY A 149 11.93 -15.49 -21.18
CA GLY A 149 12.22 -16.92 -21.21
C GLY A 149 12.48 -17.52 -19.82
N GLY A 150 13.19 -16.77 -18.96
CA GLY A 150 13.43 -17.18 -17.58
C GLY A 150 12.15 -17.21 -16.74
N PHE A 151 11.29 -16.24 -16.93
CA PHE A 151 10.00 -16.17 -16.24
C PHE A 151 9.06 -17.33 -16.66
N ILE A 152 8.94 -17.62 -17.95
CA ILE A 152 8.15 -18.75 -18.45
C ILE A 152 8.75 -20.08 -17.97
N LYS A 153 10.06 -20.21 -17.98
CA LYS A 153 10.73 -21.41 -17.47
C LYS A 153 10.44 -21.63 -15.99
N GLU A 154 10.48 -20.60 -15.18
CA GLU A 154 10.15 -20.67 -13.75
C GLU A 154 8.71 -21.14 -13.54
N LEU A 155 7.73 -20.55 -14.29
CA LEU A 155 6.33 -20.96 -14.24
C LEU A 155 6.08 -22.43 -14.64
N THR A 156 6.95 -23.01 -15.46
CA THR A 156 6.77 -24.37 -15.98
C THR A 156 7.57 -25.43 -15.24
N THR A 157 8.72 -25.05 -14.65
CA THR A 157 9.64 -26.01 -14.00
C THR A 157 9.44 -26.14 -12.49
N GLN A 158 8.70 -25.23 -11.86
CA GLN A 158 8.41 -25.30 -10.44
C GLN A 158 6.93 -25.63 -10.19
N PRO A 159 6.57 -26.38 -9.14
CA PRO A 159 7.43 -27.01 -8.13
C PRO A 159 8.04 -28.35 -8.56
N PHE A 160 7.56 -28.97 -9.65
CA PHE A 160 8.00 -30.32 -10.07
C PHE A 160 8.91 -30.26 -11.31
N GLY A 161 10.14 -30.74 -11.21
CA GLY A 161 11.11 -30.73 -12.30
C GLY A 161 10.89 -31.78 -13.43
N HIS A 162 9.80 -32.55 -13.38
CA HIS A 162 9.53 -33.59 -14.37
C HIS A 162 8.76 -33.04 -15.58
N PRO A 163 9.20 -33.30 -16.82
CA PRO A 163 8.63 -32.71 -18.04
C PRO A 163 7.14 -33.04 -18.26
N LEU A 164 6.69 -34.21 -17.79
CA LEU A 164 5.28 -34.60 -17.89
C LEU A 164 4.34 -33.75 -17.02
N LEU A 165 4.87 -33.04 -15.99
CA LEU A 165 4.14 -32.23 -15.05
C LEU A 165 4.15 -30.73 -15.39
N TYR A 166 4.77 -30.32 -16.49
CA TYR A 166 4.82 -28.91 -16.91
C TYR A 166 3.45 -28.22 -17.00
N PRO A 167 2.40 -28.83 -17.59
CA PRO A 167 1.08 -28.19 -17.61
C PRO A 167 0.46 -28.05 -16.22
N VAL A 168 0.70 -29.01 -15.32
CA VAL A 168 0.22 -28.94 -13.92
C VAL A 168 0.98 -27.86 -13.16
N ASN A 169 2.29 -27.80 -13.32
CA ASN A 169 3.12 -26.74 -12.72
C ASN A 169 2.68 -25.35 -13.17
N PHE A 170 2.42 -25.18 -14.47
CA PHE A 170 1.96 -23.91 -15.00
C PHE A 170 0.64 -23.46 -14.37
N ILE A 171 -0.32 -24.37 -14.21
CA ILE A 171 -1.61 -24.07 -13.57
C ILE A 171 -1.40 -23.71 -12.09
N LEU A 172 -0.61 -24.50 -11.36
CA LEU A 172 -0.33 -24.26 -9.94
C LEU A 172 0.37 -22.92 -9.71
N GLU A 173 1.39 -22.62 -10.52
CA GLU A 173 2.14 -21.37 -10.39
C GLU A 173 1.31 -20.16 -10.82
N MET A 174 0.46 -20.30 -11.85
CA MET A 174 -0.48 -19.26 -12.25
C MET A 174 -1.49 -18.95 -11.14
N VAL A 175 -2.05 -19.99 -10.50
CA VAL A 175 -2.96 -19.82 -9.35
C VAL A 175 -2.23 -19.14 -8.19
N THR A 176 -1.01 -19.56 -7.87
CA THR A 176 -0.18 -18.97 -6.82
C THR A 176 0.12 -17.50 -7.11
N LEU A 177 0.47 -17.18 -8.36
CA LEU A 177 0.78 -15.84 -8.80
C LEU A 177 -0.42 -14.89 -8.68
N LEU A 178 -1.62 -15.37 -9.03
CA LEU A 178 -2.88 -14.61 -8.87
C LEU A 178 -3.34 -14.54 -7.41
N ALA A 179 -3.08 -15.57 -6.62
CA ALA A 179 -3.46 -15.59 -5.21
C ALA A 179 -2.66 -14.59 -4.36
N ARG A 180 -1.42 -14.27 -4.73
CA ARG A 180 -0.57 -13.31 -4.00
C ARG A 180 -1.20 -11.92 -3.86
N PRO A 181 -1.59 -11.21 -4.94
CA PRO A 181 -2.23 -9.89 -4.83
C PRO A 181 -3.60 -9.98 -4.17
N LEU A 182 -4.37 -11.03 -4.44
CA LEU A 182 -5.66 -11.24 -3.81
C LEU A 182 -5.53 -11.40 -2.28
N SER A 183 -4.60 -12.23 -1.83
CA SER A 183 -4.31 -12.42 -0.40
C SER A 183 -3.84 -11.12 0.26
N LEU A 184 -3.01 -10.33 -0.42
CA LEU A 184 -2.54 -9.05 0.09
C LEU A 184 -3.69 -8.04 0.24
N ALA A 185 -4.54 -7.93 -0.78
CA ALA A 185 -5.70 -7.04 -0.76
C ALA A 185 -6.70 -7.43 0.34
N LEU A 186 -7.04 -8.71 0.42
CA LEU A 186 -7.98 -9.23 1.42
C LEU A 186 -7.43 -9.14 2.84
N ARG A 187 -6.13 -9.32 3.03
CA ARG A 187 -5.49 -9.15 4.34
C ARG A 187 -5.58 -7.71 4.82
N LEU A 188 -5.26 -6.77 3.95
CA LEU A 188 -5.28 -5.35 4.28
C LEU A 188 -6.71 -4.87 4.55
N PHE A 189 -7.65 -5.20 3.67
CA PHE A 189 -9.07 -4.89 3.84
C PHE A 189 -9.66 -5.59 5.07
N GLY A 190 -9.43 -6.89 5.22
CA GLY A 190 -10.02 -7.70 6.29
C GLY A 190 -9.58 -7.25 7.68
N ASN A 191 -8.32 -6.93 7.87
CA ASN A 191 -7.82 -6.47 9.18
C ASN A 191 -8.50 -5.17 9.64
N LEU A 192 -8.70 -4.23 8.73
CA LEU A 192 -9.32 -2.94 9.06
C LEU A 192 -10.84 -3.04 9.16
N TYR A 193 -11.49 -3.72 8.19
CA TYR A 193 -12.92 -3.90 8.19
C TYR A 193 -13.44 -4.68 9.41
N VAL A 194 -12.73 -5.76 9.78
CA VAL A 194 -13.06 -6.52 11.00
C VAL A 194 -12.79 -5.68 12.25
N GLY A 195 -11.74 -4.87 12.26
CA GLY A 195 -11.47 -3.92 13.34
C GLY A 195 -12.65 -2.97 13.54
N GLU A 196 -13.14 -2.33 12.48
CA GLU A 196 -14.31 -1.43 12.54
C GLU A 196 -15.61 -2.13 12.97
N LEU A 197 -15.77 -3.43 12.69
CA LEU A 197 -16.96 -4.20 13.11
C LEU A 197 -16.94 -4.59 14.58
N ILE A 198 -15.76 -4.66 15.21
CA ILE A 198 -15.62 -5.08 16.60
C ILE A 198 -15.80 -3.90 17.56
N PHE A 199 -15.46 -2.69 17.14
CA PHE A 199 -15.57 -1.45 17.89
C PHE A 199 -16.83 -0.65 17.49
#